data_84777c9e7a5b8daf934df79c6d9a439e
#
_entry.id   84777c9e7a5b8daf934df79c6d9a439e
#
_cell.length_a   1.000
_cell.length_b   1.000
_cell.length_c   1.000
_cell.angle_alpha   90.00
_cell.angle_beta   90.00
_cell.angle_gamma   90.00
#
_symmetry.space_group_name_H-M   'P 1'
#
loop_
_entity.id
_entity.type
_entity.pdbx_description
1 polymer ?
#
loop_
_entity_poly.entity_id
_entity_poly.type
_entity_poly.pdbx_seq_one_letter_code
_entity_poly.pdbx_strand_id
1 'polypeptide(L)'
;QMIGRMLWSQVTEIINPSTNNGLEANLNASAHENFTMKGIDVNMSAYMSELAALAHPVSSHVMSAEMHNQGINSLALISARRTMEAVDLLAHMSACHLYVSCQAVDMRANHVRFLTSLRESVLPDDTTNGALYGLGLQKGQTEALATSLLPVIQSTWYNWNSNTWKDRIPYVVEAVVGPVTDFLAANEVDCSVSALAGWKKHFERTTSASAAAMFYPSPTIPTAEVAAQLGEGTAQLYNWVRTKLNVPLHCGIDDDPLYNARKGLPTEDKKTIGSWVTMVY
;
A
#
# COMPACT_ATOMS: atom_id res chain seq x y z
N GLN A 1 -4.47 -25.38 -7.02
CA GLN A 1 -4.74 -25.05 -5.62
C GLN A 1 -3.51 -24.44 -4.91
N MET A 2 -2.29 -25.00 -5.06
CA MET A 2 -1.06 -24.46 -4.43
C MET A 2 -0.74 -23.03 -4.90
N ILE A 3 -0.78 -22.77 -6.20
CA ILE A 3 -0.59 -21.41 -6.77
C ILE A 3 -1.63 -20.44 -6.22
N GLY A 4 -2.91 -20.85 -6.18
CA GLY A 4 -3.97 -20.01 -5.63
C GLY A 4 -3.75 -19.64 -4.16
N ARG A 5 -3.27 -20.57 -3.32
CA ARG A 5 -2.91 -20.27 -1.93
C ARG A 5 -1.79 -19.23 -1.82
N MET A 6 -0.78 -19.32 -2.67
CA MET A 6 0.32 -18.37 -2.70
C MET A 6 -0.18 -16.97 -3.07
N LEU A 7 -0.98 -16.86 -4.14
CA LEU A 7 -1.57 -15.57 -4.56
C LEU A 7 -2.48 -14.98 -3.48
N TRP A 8 -3.35 -15.81 -2.89
CA TRP A 8 -4.24 -15.39 -1.81
C TRP A 8 -3.48 -14.89 -0.58
N SER A 9 -2.48 -15.64 -0.10
CA SER A 9 -1.72 -15.22 1.08
C SER A 9 -0.93 -13.93 0.85
N GLN A 10 -0.34 -13.73 -0.33
CA GLN A 10 0.36 -12.50 -0.69
C GLN A 10 -0.59 -11.29 -0.73
N VAL A 11 -1.77 -11.44 -1.32
CA VAL A 11 -2.77 -10.35 -1.36
C VAL A 11 -3.25 -10.01 0.04
N THR A 12 -3.58 -11.00 0.86
CA THR A 12 -3.99 -10.78 2.25
C THR A 12 -2.91 -10.09 3.07
N GLU A 13 -1.64 -10.50 2.92
CA GLU A 13 -0.49 -9.88 3.59
C GLU A 13 -0.33 -8.41 3.21
N ILE A 14 -0.42 -8.07 1.92
CA ILE A 14 -0.26 -6.70 1.41
C ILE A 14 -1.41 -5.79 1.87
N ILE A 15 -2.64 -6.30 1.93
CA ILE A 15 -3.82 -5.51 2.32
C ILE A 15 -3.91 -5.30 3.85
N ASN A 16 -3.41 -6.23 4.64
CA ASN A 16 -3.50 -6.19 6.09
C ASN A 16 -2.48 -5.22 6.70
N PRO A 17 -2.93 -4.18 7.44
CA PRO A 17 -2.04 -3.18 8.04
C PRO A 17 -1.03 -3.74 9.03
N SER A 18 -1.28 -4.93 9.61
CA SER A 18 -0.35 -5.57 10.55
C SER A 18 0.82 -6.26 9.87
N THR A 19 0.75 -6.53 8.56
CA THR A 19 1.75 -7.30 7.81
C THR A 19 2.32 -6.57 6.60
N ASN A 20 1.69 -5.48 6.15
CA ASN A 20 2.06 -4.74 4.93
C ASN A 20 3.25 -3.77 5.10
N ASN A 21 3.97 -3.88 6.20
CA ASN A 21 5.15 -3.07 6.49
C ASN A 21 4.89 -1.55 6.43
N GLY A 22 3.78 -1.11 7.04
CA GLY A 22 3.45 0.30 7.26
C GLY A 22 2.75 1.01 6.11
N LEU A 23 2.30 0.31 5.07
CA LEU A 23 1.36 0.88 4.10
C LEU A 23 0.00 1.12 4.76
N GLU A 24 -0.78 2.02 4.19
CA GLU A 24 -2.12 2.32 4.68
C GLU A 24 -3.02 1.08 4.70
N ALA A 25 -3.84 0.98 5.74
CA ALA A 25 -4.79 -0.12 5.90
C ALA A 25 -5.68 -0.27 4.66
N ASN A 26 -5.84 -1.50 4.18
CA ASN A 26 -6.58 -1.84 2.97
C ASN A 26 -6.08 -1.13 1.71
N LEU A 27 -4.82 -0.67 1.70
CA LEU A 27 -4.20 0.14 0.62
C LEU A 27 -5.08 1.35 0.24
N ASN A 28 -5.67 1.98 1.24
CA ASN A 28 -6.53 3.12 1.05
C ASN A 28 -5.76 4.43 1.24
N ALA A 29 -5.63 5.21 0.18
CA ALA A 29 -4.97 6.52 0.23
C ALA A 29 -5.70 7.52 1.15
N SER A 30 -7.02 7.34 1.35
CA SER A 30 -7.88 8.11 2.26
C SER A 30 -8.34 7.24 3.42
N ALA A 31 -7.44 6.84 4.32
CA ALA A 31 -7.77 6.01 5.48
C ALA A 31 -9.01 6.57 6.24
N HIS A 32 -9.83 5.70 6.80
CA HIS A 32 -11.10 5.94 7.51
C HIS A 32 -12.34 6.25 6.64
N GLU A 33 -12.20 6.60 5.36
CA GLU A 33 -13.37 6.96 4.53
C GLU A 33 -14.02 5.73 3.88
N ASN A 34 -13.24 4.72 3.54
CA ASN A 34 -13.72 3.45 2.98
C ASN A 34 -12.71 2.31 3.17
N PHE A 35 -13.10 1.10 2.77
CA PHE A 35 -12.28 -0.11 2.89
C PHE A 35 -11.55 -0.50 1.60
N THR A 36 -11.58 0.30 0.58
CA THR A 36 -10.89 0.17 -0.71
C THR A 36 -10.62 -1.29 -1.15
N MET A 37 -9.42 -1.83 -0.91
CA MET A 37 -9.01 -3.16 -1.39
C MET A 37 -9.55 -4.34 -0.54
N LYS A 38 -10.27 -4.08 0.55
CA LYS A 38 -10.81 -5.17 1.38
C LYS A 38 -11.76 -6.09 0.61
N GLY A 39 -12.49 -5.57 -0.38
CA GLY A 39 -13.34 -6.37 -1.25
C GLY A 39 -12.53 -7.40 -2.08
N ILE A 40 -11.31 -7.07 -2.47
CA ILE A 40 -10.43 -8.02 -3.17
C ILE A 40 -10.01 -9.15 -2.24
N ASP A 41 -9.69 -8.88 -0.97
CA ASP A 41 -9.35 -9.92 0.01
C ASP A 41 -10.51 -10.93 0.18
N VAL A 42 -11.74 -10.42 0.25
CA VAL A 42 -12.95 -11.28 0.30
C VAL A 42 -13.08 -12.12 -0.98
N ASN A 43 -12.89 -11.53 -2.16
CA ASN A 43 -12.97 -12.24 -3.44
C ASN A 43 -11.86 -13.31 -3.55
N MET A 44 -10.64 -13.00 -3.15
CA MET A 44 -9.53 -13.96 -3.15
C MET A 44 -9.82 -15.17 -2.25
N SER A 45 -10.46 -14.94 -1.10
CA SER A 45 -10.89 -16.03 -0.21
C SER A 45 -11.98 -16.89 -0.84
N ALA A 46 -12.94 -16.29 -1.55
CA ALA A 46 -13.97 -17.01 -2.31
C ALA A 46 -13.36 -17.87 -3.42
N TYR A 47 -12.49 -17.30 -4.25
CA TYR A 47 -11.78 -18.05 -5.30
C TYR A 47 -10.95 -19.20 -4.75
N MET A 48 -10.31 -19.00 -3.60
CA MET A 48 -9.53 -20.05 -2.93
C MET A 48 -10.42 -21.21 -2.47
N SER A 49 -11.61 -20.91 -1.96
CA SER A 49 -12.61 -21.91 -1.56
C SER A 49 -13.12 -22.71 -2.76
N GLU A 50 -13.38 -22.02 -3.88
CA GLU A 50 -13.81 -22.65 -5.13
C GLU A 50 -12.72 -23.55 -5.73
N LEU A 51 -11.46 -23.10 -5.76
CA LEU A 51 -10.32 -23.95 -6.16
C LEU A 51 -10.18 -25.19 -5.28
N ALA A 52 -10.48 -25.08 -3.99
CA ALA A 52 -10.48 -26.24 -3.10
C ALA A 52 -11.61 -27.24 -3.43
N ALA A 53 -12.80 -26.74 -3.76
CA ALA A 53 -13.92 -27.56 -4.19
C ALA A 53 -13.63 -28.29 -5.53
N LEU A 54 -13.04 -27.59 -6.49
CA LEU A 54 -12.66 -28.19 -7.78
C LEU A 54 -11.59 -29.28 -7.67
N ALA A 55 -10.79 -29.25 -6.61
CA ALA A 55 -9.75 -30.27 -6.35
C ALA A 55 -10.28 -31.60 -5.78
N HIS A 56 -11.57 -31.70 -5.47
CA HIS A 56 -12.14 -32.94 -4.94
C HIS A 56 -12.09 -34.05 -5.98
N PRO A 57 -11.62 -35.27 -5.63
CA PRO A 57 -11.61 -36.42 -6.53
C PRO A 57 -13.02 -36.84 -6.88
N VAL A 58 -13.21 -37.36 -8.09
CA VAL A 58 -14.50 -37.88 -8.59
C VAL A 58 -14.52 -39.41 -8.68
N SER A 59 -13.51 -40.07 -8.17
CA SER A 59 -13.36 -41.52 -8.24
C SER A 59 -14.50 -42.31 -7.60
N SER A 60 -15.19 -41.73 -6.59
CA SER A 60 -16.39 -42.30 -5.96
C SER A 60 -17.66 -42.28 -6.82
N HIS A 61 -17.61 -41.59 -7.98
CA HIS A 61 -18.75 -41.42 -8.89
C HIS A 61 -18.57 -42.20 -10.21
N VAL A 62 -17.66 -43.17 -10.24
CA VAL A 62 -17.43 -44.03 -11.41
C VAL A 62 -18.60 -44.96 -11.59
N MET A 63 -19.13 -44.99 -12.80
CA MET A 63 -20.21 -45.89 -13.20
C MET A 63 -19.70 -46.87 -14.25
N SER A 64 -20.31 -48.06 -14.32
CA SER A 64 -20.07 -48.97 -15.43
C SER A 64 -20.74 -48.45 -16.70
N ALA A 65 -20.20 -48.79 -17.86
CA ALA A 65 -20.69 -48.41 -19.16
C ALA A 65 -20.87 -49.60 -20.09
N GLU A 66 -21.44 -49.37 -21.29
CA GLU A 66 -21.58 -50.37 -22.34
C GLU A 66 -22.30 -51.66 -21.82
N MET A 67 -23.47 -51.45 -21.20
CA MET A 67 -24.28 -52.54 -20.60
C MET A 67 -23.49 -53.41 -19.59
N HIS A 68 -22.66 -52.80 -18.81
CA HIS A 68 -21.73 -53.38 -17.80
C HIS A 68 -20.57 -54.21 -18.42
N ASN A 69 -20.36 -54.17 -19.72
CA ASN A 69 -19.18 -54.76 -20.35
C ASN A 69 -17.90 -53.96 -19.94
N GLN A 70 -18.02 -52.65 -19.85
CA GLN A 70 -16.97 -51.77 -19.32
C GLN A 70 -17.25 -51.49 -17.83
N GLY A 71 -16.52 -52.14 -16.92
CA GLY A 71 -16.71 -52.01 -15.49
C GLY A 71 -16.35 -50.65 -14.91
N ILE A 72 -15.41 -49.92 -15.53
CA ILE A 72 -14.95 -48.60 -15.12
C ILE A 72 -15.03 -47.63 -16.30
N ASN A 73 -15.91 -46.66 -16.20
CA ASN A 73 -15.98 -45.56 -17.18
C ASN A 73 -14.95 -44.45 -16.82
N SER A 74 -14.20 -44.02 -17.81
CA SER A 74 -13.21 -42.91 -17.62
C SER A 74 -13.90 -41.60 -17.32
N LEU A 75 -13.41 -40.86 -16.31
CA LEU A 75 -13.86 -39.55 -15.90
C LEU A 75 -12.90 -38.43 -16.36
N ALA A 76 -12.05 -38.69 -17.36
CA ALA A 76 -11.05 -37.74 -17.85
C ALA A 76 -11.66 -36.42 -18.31
N LEU A 77 -12.83 -36.42 -18.95
CA LEU A 77 -13.54 -35.22 -19.39
C LEU A 77 -14.03 -34.37 -18.20
N ILE A 78 -14.39 -34.96 -17.07
CA ILE A 78 -14.74 -34.22 -15.85
C ILE A 78 -13.49 -33.51 -15.33
N SER A 79 -12.36 -34.21 -15.26
CA SER A 79 -11.09 -33.64 -14.84
C SER A 79 -10.66 -32.47 -15.75
N ALA A 80 -10.81 -32.63 -17.06
CA ALA A 80 -10.50 -31.59 -18.05
C ALA A 80 -11.36 -30.33 -17.82
N ARG A 81 -12.68 -30.47 -17.66
CA ARG A 81 -13.58 -29.32 -17.39
C ARG A 81 -13.21 -28.60 -16.10
N ARG A 82 -13.01 -29.32 -15.01
CA ARG A 82 -12.59 -28.74 -13.72
C ARG A 82 -11.24 -28.05 -13.80
N THR A 83 -10.33 -28.56 -14.62
CA THR A 83 -9.03 -27.90 -14.86
C THR A 83 -9.20 -26.56 -15.56
N MET A 84 -10.08 -26.48 -16.56
CA MET A 84 -10.38 -25.21 -17.24
C MET A 84 -10.97 -24.17 -16.27
N GLU A 85 -11.96 -24.56 -15.47
CA GLU A 85 -12.53 -23.70 -14.43
C GLU A 85 -11.47 -23.23 -13.42
N ALA A 86 -10.56 -24.13 -13.00
CA ALA A 86 -9.47 -23.79 -12.10
C ALA A 86 -8.46 -22.80 -12.73
N VAL A 87 -8.20 -22.89 -14.04
CA VAL A 87 -7.33 -21.95 -14.76
C VAL A 87 -7.97 -20.56 -14.81
N ASP A 88 -9.27 -20.46 -15.08
CA ASP A 88 -9.99 -19.20 -15.10
C ASP A 88 -9.97 -18.52 -13.71
N LEU A 89 -10.20 -19.28 -12.64
CA LEU A 89 -10.08 -18.77 -11.27
C LEU A 89 -8.67 -18.26 -10.95
N LEU A 90 -7.62 -18.99 -11.36
CA LEU A 90 -6.25 -18.57 -11.17
C LEU A 90 -5.93 -17.30 -11.97
N ALA A 91 -6.48 -17.13 -13.15
CA ALA A 91 -6.33 -15.91 -13.94
C ALA A 91 -6.97 -14.70 -13.22
N HIS A 92 -8.19 -14.84 -12.67
CA HIS A 92 -8.82 -13.82 -11.83
C HIS A 92 -7.99 -13.48 -10.59
N MET A 93 -7.49 -14.50 -9.88
CA MET A 93 -6.63 -14.30 -8.72
C MET A 93 -5.33 -13.59 -9.08
N SER A 94 -4.75 -13.89 -10.25
CA SER A 94 -3.54 -13.22 -10.74
C SER A 94 -3.80 -11.76 -11.10
N ALA A 95 -4.95 -11.45 -11.71
CA ALA A 95 -5.36 -10.08 -11.99
C ALA A 95 -5.56 -9.26 -10.70
N CYS A 96 -6.23 -9.82 -9.71
CA CYS A 96 -6.36 -9.22 -8.38
C CYS A 96 -4.99 -8.95 -7.73
N HIS A 97 -4.11 -9.95 -7.75
CA HIS A 97 -2.76 -9.83 -7.18
C HIS A 97 -1.95 -8.73 -7.88
N LEU A 98 -1.96 -8.67 -9.20
CA LEU A 98 -1.23 -7.66 -9.96
C LEU A 98 -1.78 -6.25 -9.71
N TYR A 99 -3.10 -6.09 -9.67
CA TYR A 99 -3.76 -4.81 -9.36
C TYR A 99 -3.38 -4.31 -7.96
N VAL A 100 -3.48 -5.16 -6.93
CA VAL A 100 -3.11 -4.84 -5.54
C VAL A 100 -1.62 -4.52 -5.42
N SER A 101 -0.77 -5.27 -6.12
CA SER A 101 0.69 -5.03 -6.11
C SER A 101 1.05 -3.67 -6.72
N CYS A 102 0.43 -3.28 -7.83
CA CYS A 102 0.63 -1.96 -8.41
C CYS A 102 0.18 -0.84 -7.47
N GLN A 103 -0.95 -1.01 -6.78
CA GLN A 103 -1.43 -0.07 -5.76
C GLN A 103 -0.41 0.08 -4.61
N ALA A 104 0.08 -1.03 -4.08
CA ALA A 104 1.05 -1.04 -3.00
C ALA A 104 2.40 -0.39 -3.40
N VAL A 105 2.84 -0.61 -4.63
CA VAL A 105 4.08 -0.01 -5.17
C VAL A 105 3.96 1.52 -5.24
N ASP A 106 2.87 2.05 -5.77
CA ASP A 106 2.65 3.51 -5.82
C ASP A 106 2.62 4.12 -4.41
N MET A 107 1.90 3.49 -3.48
CA MET A 107 1.84 3.96 -2.10
C MET A 107 3.20 3.89 -1.42
N ARG A 108 3.98 2.83 -1.64
CA ARG A 108 5.34 2.71 -1.13
C ARG A 108 6.26 3.80 -1.70
N ALA A 109 6.14 4.13 -2.97
CA ALA A 109 6.90 5.19 -3.58
C ALA A 109 6.63 6.56 -2.91
N ASN A 110 5.38 6.85 -2.53
CA ASN A 110 5.04 8.04 -1.75
C ASN A 110 5.74 8.05 -0.37
N HIS A 111 5.76 6.92 0.34
CA HIS A 111 6.47 6.81 1.61
C HIS A 111 7.99 7.03 1.46
N VAL A 112 8.60 6.45 0.43
CA VAL A 112 10.03 6.63 0.14
C VAL A 112 10.34 8.09 -0.15
N ARG A 113 9.53 8.76 -0.99
CA ARG A 113 9.70 10.20 -1.26
C ARG A 113 9.59 11.05 0.00
N PHE A 114 8.61 10.76 0.84
CA PHE A 114 8.42 11.49 2.10
C PHE A 114 9.65 11.36 3.01
N LEU A 115 10.11 10.14 3.26
CA LEU A 115 11.27 9.89 4.11
C LEU A 115 12.57 10.47 3.52
N THR A 116 12.73 10.41 2.20
CA THR A 116 13.86 11.04 1.50
C THR A 116 13.81 12.55 1.64
N SER A 117 12.64 13.17 1.45
CA SER A 117 12.46 14.62 1.66
C SER A 117 12.78 15.03 3.10
N LEU A 118 12.32 14.25 4.09
CA LEU A 118 12.67 14.52 5.49
C LEU A 118 14.18 14.42 5.71
N ARG A 119 14.83 13.40 5.16
CA ARG A 119 16.27 13.18 5.29
C ARG A 119 17.11 14.27 4.64
N GLU A 120 16.76 14.71 3.44
CA GLU A 120 17.62 15.52 2.58
C GLU A 120 17.30 17.01 2.64
N SER A 121 16.05 17.38 2.88
CA SER A 121 15.59 18.76 2.73
C SER A 121 14.96 19.35 3.99
N VAL A 122 14.32 18.53 4.82
CA VAL A 122 13.54 19.03 5.95
C VAL A 122 14.35 19.01 7.24
N LEU A 123 14.93 17.85 7.60
CA LEU A 123 15.66 17.72 8.86
C LEU A 123 17.02 18.45 8.86
N PRO A 124 17.89 18.28 7.85
CA PRO A 124 19.22 18.88 7.87
C PRO A 124 19.25 20.34 7.39
N ASP A 125 18.11 20.94 7.10
CA ASP A 125 18.06 22.35 6.67
C ASP A 125 18.46 23.26 7.84
N ASP A 126 19.64 23.89 7.72
CA ASP A 126 20.19 24.85 8.68
C ASP A 126 19.66 26.28 8.46
N THR A 127 18.75 26.47 7.51
CA THR A 127 18.05 27.73 7.25
C THR A 127 16.93 27.97 8.28
N THR A 128 16.34 29.16 8.24
CA THR A 128 15.20 29.52 9.11
C THR A 128 13.95 28.67 8.90
N ASN A 129 13.94 27.77 7.93
CA ASN A 129 12.80 26.93 7.56
C ASN A 129 12.98 25.43 7.85
N GLY A 130 14.16 24.97 8.24
CA GLY A 130 14.43 23.56 8.54
C GLY A 130 13.70 23.06 9.77
N ALA A 131 13.38 21.77 9.80
CA ALA A 131 12.59 21.17 10.88
C ALA A 131 13.28 21.19 12.24
N LEU A 132 14.62 21.32 12.30
CA LEU A 132 15.41 21.43 13.53
C LEU A 132 15.79 22.88 13.87
N TYR A 133 15.28 23.86 13.14
CA TYR A 133 15.51 25.27 13.40
C TYR A 133 15.01 25.67 14.81
N GLY A 134 15.77 26.51 15.46
CA GLY A 134 15.43 27.06 16.79
C GLY A 134 15.97 26.27 17.99
N LEU A 135 16.63 25.13 17.76
CA LEU A 135 17.27 24.33 18.81
C LEU A 135 18.68 24.82 19.20
N GLY A 136 19.26 25.78 18.48
CA GLY A 136 20.61 26.30 18.74
C GLY A 136 21.74 25.33 18.35
N LEU A 137 21.47 24.36 17.48
CA LEU A 137 22.43 23.34 17.05
C LEU A 137 23.43 23.91 16.03
N GLN A 138 24.67 23.40 16.09
CA GLN A 138 25.65 23.56 15.02
C GLN A 138 25.37 22.59 13.88
N LYS A 139 25.88 22.89 12.66
CA LYS A 139 25.62 22.08 11.46
C LYS A 139 25.87 20.57 11.65
N GLY A 140 27.03 20.20 12.22
CA GLY A 140 27.31 18.77 12.46
C GLY A 140 26.38 18.10 13.48
N GLN A 141 25.92 18.87 14.50
CA GLN A 141 24.93 18.40 15.48
C GLN A 141 23.56 18.24 14.83
N THR A 142 23.17 19.16 13.92
CA THR A 142 21.91 19.05 13.17
C THR A 142 21.88 17.80 12.31
N GLU A 143 22.95 17.50 11.57
CA GLU A 143 23.05 16.28 10.74
C GLU A 143 23.04 14.99 11.59
N ALA A 144 23.73 14.98 12.73
CA ALA A 144 23.75 13.85 13.64
C ALA A 144 22.36 13.60 14.25
N LEU A 145 21.69 14.64 14.72
CA LEU A 145 20.34 14.56 15.25
C LEU A 145 19.34 14.10 14.16
N ALA A 146 19.39 14.70 12.98
CA ALA A 146 18.54 14.30 11.85
C ALA A 146 18.67 12.81 11.55
N THR A 147 19.91 12.31 11.52
CA THR A 147 20.19 10.87 11.29
C THR A 147 19.59 9.98 12.37
N SER A 148 19.64 10.39 13.63
CA SER A 148 19.07 9.64 14.76
C SER A 148 17.55 9.67 14.80
N LEU A 149 16.91 10.73 14.31
CA LEU A 149 15.45 10.89 14.33
C LEU A 149 14.76 10.08 13.20
N LEU A 150 15.41 9.87 12.07
CA LEU A 150 14.80 9.19 10.92
C LEU A 150 14.21 7.81 11.23
N PRO A 151 14.92 6.89 11.95
CA PRO A 151 14.34 5.60 12.32
C PRO A 151 13.11 5.74 13.24
N VAL A 152 13.12 6.73 14.14
CA VAL A 152 12.00 7.00 15.06
C VAL A 152 10.78 7.49 14.27
N ILE A 153 10.99 8.44 13.36
CA ILE A 153 9.94 8.96 12.50
C ILE A 153 9.37 7.83 11.63
N GLN A 154 10.23 7.06 10.98
CA GLN A 154 9.82 5.96 10.10
C GLN A 154 9.01 4.90 10.85
N SER A 155 9.50 4.43 11.99
CA SER A 155 8.81 3.40 12.78
C SER A 155 7.47 3.91 13.29
N THR A 156 7.41 5.15 13.79
CA THR A 156 6.16 5.77 14.23
C THR A 156 5.18 5.93 13.07
N TRP A 157 5.65 6.44 11.93
CA TRP A 157 4.83 6.60 10.74
C TRP A 157 4.21 5.28 10.27
N TYR A 158 4.96 4.19 10.30
CA TYR A 158 4.50 2.86 9.87
C TYR A 158 3.57 2.20 10.90
N ASN A 159 3.80 2.40 12.19
CA ASN A 159 2.96 1.83 13.25
C ASN A 159 1.55 2.45 13.28
N TRP A 160 1.39 3.67 12.79
CA TRP A 160 0.10 4.37 12.72
C TRP A 160 -0.54 4.32 11.33
N ASN A 161 -0.28 3.27 10.56
CA ASN A 161 -0.72 3.10 9.17
C ASN A 161 -2.25 2.97 8.97
N SER A 162 -3.01 2.76 10.02
CA SER A 162 -4.48 2.79 9.98
C SER A 162 -5.05 4.21 10.04
N ASN A 163 -4.21 5.23 10.26
CA ASN A 163 -4.59 6.63 10.36
C ASN A 163 -4.26 7.39 9.07
N THR A 164 -4.96 8.50 8.81
CA THR A 164 -4.59 9.41 7.72
C THR A 164 -3.20 10.00 8.00
N TRP A 165 -2.53 10.50 6.96
CA TRP A 165 -1.23 11.15 7.17
C TRP A 165 -1.33 12.34 8.14
N LYS A 166 -2.45 13.07 8.14
CA LYS A 166 -2.70 14.19 9.08
C LYS A 166 -2.73 13.73 10.53
N ASP A 167 -3.41 12.62 10.76
CA ASP A 167 -3.56 12.06 12.11
C ASP A 167 -2.28 11.40 12.62
N ARG A 168 -1.34 11.02 11.72
CA ARG A 168 -0.03 10.48 12.09
C ARG A 168 0.94 11.54 12.61
N ILE A 169 0.83 12.78 12.13
CA ILE A 169 1.75 13.87 12.48
C ILE A 169 1.88 14.08 14.00
N PRO A 170 0.80 14.20 14.79
CA PRO A 170 0.92 14.36 16.24
C PRO A 170 1.73 13.24 16.92
N TYR A 171 1.56 11.99 16.49
CA TYR A 171 2.33 10.86 17.05
C TYR A 171 3.82 10.94 16.70
N VAL A 172 4.14 11.33 15.46
CA VAL A 172 5.53 11.57 15.02
C VAL A 172 6.16 12.69 15.84
N VAL A 173 5.46 13.81 16.02
CA VAL A 173 5.92 14.94 16.82
C VAL A 173 6.19 14.53 18.27
N GLU A 174 5.30 13.76 18.86
CA GLU A 174 5.50 13.30 20.25
C GLU A 174 6.66 12.31 20.38
N ALA A 175 6.80 11.40 19.42
CA ALA A 175 7.86 10.38 19.42
C ALA A 175 9.27 10.97 19.33
N VAL A 176 9.45 12.11 18.69
CA VAL A 176 10.78 12.75 18.53
C VAL A 176 11.20 13.65 19.69
N VAL A 177 10.28 14.03 20.57
CA VAL A 177 10.58 14.94 21.71
C VAL A 177 11.63 14.34 22.64
N GLY A 178 11.46 13.09 23.07
CA GLY A 178 12.42 12.40 23.94
C GLY A 178 13.84 12.36 23.34
N PRO A 179 14.01 11.75 22.15
CA PRO A 179 15.31 11.71 21.46
C PRO A 179 15.95 13.09 21.26
N VAL A 180 15.16 14.13 20.98
CA VAL A 180 15.70 15.50 20.84
C VAL A 180 16.18 16.03 22.18
N THR A 181 15.41 15.91 23.27
CA THR A 181 15.84 16.37 24.61
C THR A 181 17.07 15.63 25.10
N ASP A 182 17.16 14.32 24.87
CA ASP A 182 18.32 13.51 25.23
C ASP A 182 19.58 13.94 24.46
N PHE A 183 19.42 14.23 23.14
CA PHE A 183 20.51 14.71 22.32
C PHE A 183 21.01 16.09 22.75
N LEU A 184 20.12 17.04 23.05
CA LEU A 184 20.47 18.37 23.54
C LEU A 184 21.25 18.27 24.87
N ALA A 185 20.79 17.45 25.80
CA ALA A 185 21.46 17.21 27.08
C ALA A 185 22.85 16.59 26.88
N ALA A 186 22.98 15.57 26.06
CA ALA A 186 24.25 14.88 25.79
C ALA A 186 25.30 15.76 25.08
N ASN A 187 24.86 16.79 24.35
CA ASN A 187 25.74 17.72 23.65
C ASN A 187 25.89 19.08 24.37
N GLU A 188 25.41 19.20 25.60
CA GLU A 188 25.46 20.41 26.42
C GLU A 188 24.88 21.65 25.70
N VAL A 189 23.83 21.44 24.87
CA VAL A 189 23.15 22.52 24.15
C VAL A 189 22.13 23.16 25.09
N ASP A 190 22.34 24.45 25.39
CA ASP A 190 21.39 25.21 26.22
C ASP A 190 20.15 25.56 25.40
N CYS A 191 19.04 24.91 25.73
CA CYS A 191 17.75 25.11 25.05
C CYS A 191 16.66 25.40 26.09
N SER A 192 16.12 26.60 26.04
CA SER A 192 15.04 27.00 26.95
C SER A 192 13.74 26.21 26.65
N VAL A 193 12.90 26.05 27.67
CA VAL A 193 11.57 25.42 27.51
C VAL A 193 10.73 26.10 26.44
N SER A 194 10.83 27.42 26.31
CA SER A 194 10.13 28.20 25.28
C SER A 194 10.69 27.91 23.87
N ALA A 195 12.01 27.73 23.74
CA ALA A 195 12.64 27.37 22.48
C ALA A 195 12.23 25.96 22.03
N LEU A 196 12.22 25.00 22.96
CA LEU A 196 11.76 23.63 22.71
C LEU A 196 10.28 23.60 22.28
N ALA A 197 9.42 24.37 22.93
CA ALA A 197 8.00 24.47 22.57
C ALA A 197 7.81 25.14 21.18
N GLY A 198 8.63 26.14 20.87
CA GLY A 198 8.67 26.78 19.55
C GLY A 198 9.12 25.82 18.46
N TRP A 199 10.19 25.07 18.74
CA TRP A 199 10.67 24.02 17.84
C TRP A 199 9.61 22.95 17.58
N LYS A 200 8.93 22.42 18.60
CA LYS A 200 7.89 21.40 18.44
C LYS A 200 6.81 21.84 17.42
N LYS A 201 6.32 23.07 17.54
CA LYS A 201 5.34 23.64 16.60
C LYS A 201 5.93 23.81 15.18
N HIS A 202 7.19 24.18 15.10
CA HIS A 202 7.86 24.35 13.82
C HIS A 202 8.09 23.01 13.13
N PHE A 203 8.54 21.98 13.86
CA PHE A 203 8.70 20.61 13.37
C PHE A 203 7.38 20.03 12.86
N GLU A 204 6.29 20.19 13.62
CA GLU A 204 4.94 19.79 13.21
C GLU A 204 4.54 20.43 11.89
N ARG A 205 4.74 21.75 11.75
CA ARG A 205 4.38 22.48 10.54
C ARG A 205 5.19 22.04 9.32
N THR A 206 6.50 21.91 9.44
CA THR A 206 7.39 21.53 8.34
C THR A 206 7.16 20.08 7.90
N THR A 207 7.01 19.17 8.86
CA THR A 207 6.70 17.75 8.58
C THR A 207 5.31 17.60 7.95
N SER A 208 4.32 18.35 8.42
CA SER A 208 2.98 18.40 7.82
C SER A 208 3.00 18.90 6.40
N ALA A 209 3.77 19.96 6.11
CA ALA A 209 3.91 20.52 4.76
C ALA A 209 4.56 19.49 3.80
N SER A 210 5.61 18.78 4.24
CA SER A 210 6.24 17.71 3.47
C SER A 210 5.27 16.55 3.21
N ALA A 211 4.53 16.10 4.22
CA ALA A 211 3.52 15.05 4.06
C ALA A 211 2.40 15.48 3.10
N ALA A 212 1.88 16.70 3.23
CA ALA A 212 0.83 17.23 2.37
C ALA A 212 1.24 17.30 0.89
N ALA A 213 2.52 17.43 0.60
CA ALA A 213 3.03 17.44 -0.77
C ALA A 213 3.13 16.03 -1.39
N MET A 214 3.02 14.95 -0.60
CA MET A 214 3.34 13.59 -1.05
C MET A 214 2.21 12.58 -0.86
N PHE A 215 1.29 12.86 0.07
CA PHE A 215 0.14 11.99 0.34
C PHE A 215 -1.16 12.59 -0.18
N TYR A 216 -2.13 11.71 -0.43
CA TYR A 216 -3.45 12.11 -0.91
C TYR A 216 -4.02 13.31 -0.11
N PRO A 217 -4.63 14.33 -0.77
CA PRO A 217 -5.00 14.43 -2.19
C PRO A 217 -3.92 15.01 -3.13
N SER A 218 -2.66 14.95 -2.79
CA SER A 218 -1.56 15.42 -3.65
C SER A 218 -1.43 14.63 -4.95
N PRO A 219 -0.81 15.22 -5.99
CA PRO A 219 -0.54 14.54 -7.25
C PRO A 219 0.21 13.22 -7.02
N THR A 220 -0.17 12.19 -7.75
CA THR A 220 0.54 10.91 -7.78
C THR A 220 1.95 11.10 -8.39
N ILE A 221 2.89 10.24 -7.96
CA ILE A 221 4.22 10.19 -8.57
C ILE A 221 4.08 9.77 -10.04
N PRO A 222 4.84 10.37 -10.97
CA PRO A 222 4.86 9.93 -12.34
C PRO A 222 5.20 8.43 -12.46
N THR A 223 4.44 7.70 -13.27
CA THR A 223 4.62 6.24 -13.47
C THR A 223 6.06 5.86 -13.82
N ALA A 224 6.74 6.67 -14.64
CA ALA A 224 8.13 6.44 -15.02
C ALA A 224 9.10 6.52 -13.82
N GLU A 225 8.84 7.41 -12.86
CA GLU A 225 9.64 7.57 -11.64
C GLU A 225 9.46 6.37 -10.71
N VAL A 226 8.23 5.86 -10.58
CA VAL A 226 7.95 4.64 -9.81
C VAL A 226 8.59 3.42 -10.48
N ALA A 227 8.41 3.27 -11.80
CA ALA A 227 8.98 2.17 -12.56
C ALA A 227 10.51 2.10 -12.47
N ALA A 228 11.18 3.24 -12.41
CA ALA A 228 12.64 3.31 -12.27
C ALA A 228 13.18 2.74 -10.94
N GLN A 229 12.32 2.59 -9.92
CA GLN A 229 12.67 2.00 -8.62
C GLN A 229 12.48 0.47 -8.60
N LEU A 230 11.95 -0.12 -9.67
CA LEU A 230 11.63 -1.54 -9.76
C LEU A 230 12.68 -2.30 -10.57
N GLY A 231 12.80 -3.61 -10.32
CA GLY A 231 13.55 -4.50 -11.21
C GLY A 231 12.88 -4.60 -12.58
N GLU A 232 13.66 -4.91 -13.62
CA GLU A 232 13.24 -4.86 -15.03
C GLU A 232 11.91 -5.58 -15.31
N GLY A 233 11.77 -6.85 -14.90
CA GLY A 233 10.53 -7.61 -15.13
C GLY A 233 9.32 -7.04 -14.38
N THR A 234 9.52 -6.58 -13.16
CA THR A 234 8.46 -5.94 -12.35
C THR A 234 8.04 -4.59 -12.97
N ALA A 235 9.00 -3.80 -13.45
CA ALA A 235 8.76 -2.54 -14.14
C ALA A 235 7.94 -2.75 -15.42
N GLN A 236 8.20 -3.82 -16.18
CA GLN A 236 7.41 -4.16 -17.38
C GLN A 236 5.94 -4.44 -17.03
N LEU A 237 5.69 -5.25 -16.00
CA LEU A 237 4.31 -5.55 -15.54
C LEU A 237 3.61 -4.29 -15.00
N TYR A 238 4.29 -3.51 -14.18
CA TYR A 238 3.78 -2.26 -13.64
C TYR A 238 3.42 -1.26 -14.75
N ASN A 239 4.31 -1.05 -15.72
CA ASN A 239 4.07 -0.17 -16.88
C ASN A 239 2.94 -0.69 -17.75
N TRP A 240 2.81 -2.00 -17.91
CA TRP A 240 1.69 -2.58 -18.64
C TRP A 240 0.35 -2.21 -17.99
N VAL A 241 0.23 -2.36 -16.67
CA VAL A 241 -1.00 -1.98 -15.95
C VAL A 241 -1.24 -0.47 -15.99
N ARG A 242 -0.24 0.35 -15.67
CA ARG A 242 -0.41 1.80 -15.50
C ARG A 242 -0.49 2.58 -16.81
N THR A 243 0.28 2.18 -17.82
CA THR A 243 0.37 2.91 -19.10
C THR A 243 -0.37 2.25 -20.26
N LYS A 244 -0.29 0.91 -20.39
CA LYS A 244 -0.96 0.20 -21.50
C LYS A 244 -2.45 0.01 -21.24
N LEU A 245 -2.81 -0.44 -20.03
CA LEU A 245 -4.21 -0.63 -19.65
C LEU A 245 -4.82 0.64 -19.08
N ASN A 246 -4.01 1.66 -18.79
CA ASN A 246 -4.44 2.92 -18.23
C ASN A 246 -5.23 2.78 -16.92
N VAL A 247 -4.84 1.81 -16.07
CA VAL A 247 -5.41 1.58 -14.75
C VAL A 247 -4.71 2.50 -13.76
N PRO A 248 -5.39 3.48 -13.15
CA PRO A 248 -4.77 4.47 -12.26
C PRO A 248 -4.50 3.93 -10.85
N LEU A 249 -3.76 4.70 -10.04
CA LEU A 249 -3.80 4.58 -8.59
C LEU A 249 -5.23 4.85 -8.10
N HIS A 250 -5.75 3.99 -7.24
CA HIS A 250 -7.08 4.15 -6.65
C HIS A 250 -7.02 5.05 -5.40
N CYS A 251 -7.74 6.16 -5.44
CA CYS A 251 -7.75 7.19 -4.38
C CYS A 251 -8.95 7.05 -3.43
N GLY A 252 -9.42 5.84 -3.19
CA GLY A 252 -10.49 5.59 -2.23
C GLY A 252 -11.87 6.07 -2.71
N ILE A 253 -12.59 6.80 -1.85
CA ILE A 253 -13.97 7.22 -2.13
C ILE A 253 -14.11 8.17 -3.31
N ASP A 254 -13.06 8.96 -3.60
CA ASP A 254 -13.08 9.90 -4.72
C ASP A 254 -13.03 9.21 -6.09
N ASP A 255 -12.68 7.94 -6.14
CA ASP A 255 -12.73 7.11 -7.35
C ASP A 255 -13.97 6.23 -7.43
N ASP A 256 -14.83 6.25 -6.41
CA ASP A 256 -16.09 5.50 -6.43
C ASP A 256 -17.12 6.18 -7.34
N PRO A 257 -17.55 5.52 -8.45
CA PRO A 257 -18.49 6.13 -9.38
C PRO A 257 -19.87 6.38 -8.77
N LEU A 258 -20.33 5.55 -7.83
CA LEU A 258 -21.63 5.71 -7.18
C LEU A 258 -21.61 6.87 -6.19
N TYR A 259 -20.53 7.02 -5.43
CA TYR A 259 -20.35 8.15 -4.53
C TYR A 259 -20.34 9.46 -5.32
N ASN A 260 -19.53 9.54 -6.39
CA ASN A 260 -19.45 10.73 -7.23
C ASN A 260 -20.79 11.08 -7.87
N ALA A 261 -21.52 10.09 -8.43
CA ALA A 261 -22.85 10.29 -8.97
C ALA A 261 -23.85 10.89 -7.94
N ARG A 262 -23.84 10.37 -6.70
CA ARG A 262 -24.70 10.88 -5.61
C ARG A 262 -24.36 12.31 -5.20
N LYS A 263 -23.13 12.73 -5.40
CA LYS A 263 -22.63 14.10 -5.12
C LYS A 263 -22.75 15.04 -6.31
N GLY A 264 -23.20 14.57 -7.48
CA GLY A 264 -23.25 15.35 -8.70
C GLY A 264 -21.87 15.69 -9.28
N LEU A 265 -20.86 14.87 -8.96
CA LEU A 265 -19.48 15.00 -9.46
C LEU A 265 -19.29 14.20 -10.77
N PRO A 266 -18.28 14.53 -11.60
CA PRO A 266 -17.99 13.79 -12.82
C PRO A 266 -17.70 12.31 -12.55
N THR A 267 -18.21 11.43 -13.41
CA THR A 267 -18.09 9.96 -13.28
C THR A 267 -17.49 9.29 -14.52
N GLU A 268 -17.22 10.03 -15.61
CA GLU A 268 -16.86 9.46 -16.91
C GLU A 268 -15.63 8.58 -16.84
N ASP A 269 -14.62 8.99 -16.03
CA ASP A 269 -13.36 8.26 -15.88
C ASP A 269 -13.33 7.38 -14.61
N LYS A 270 -14.43 7.33 -13.86
CA LYS A 270 -14.50 6.56 -12.61
C LYS A 270 -14.99 5.14 -12.88
N LYS A 271 -14.29 4.18 -12.31
CA LYS A 271 -14.65 2.75 -12.40
C LYS A 271 -14.58 2.11 -11.03
N THR A 272 -15.40 1.08 -10.83
CA THR A 272 -15.30 0.25 -9.62
C THR A 272 -13.97 -0.53 -9.63
N ILE A 273 -13.51 -0.92 -8.45
CA ILE A 273 -12.33 -1.81 -8.31
C ILE A 273 -12.50 -3.09 -9.14
N GLY A 274 -13.69 -3.69 -9.14
CA GLY A 274 -13.98 -4.86 -9.97
C GLY A 274 -13.81 -4.60 -11.46
N SER A 275 -14.23 -3.42 -11.95
CA SER A 275 -14.03 -3.04 -13.36
C SER A 275 -12.54 -2.86 -13.68
N TRP A 276 -11.74 -2.29 -12.78
CA TRP A 276 -10.29 -2.17 -12.96
C TRP A 276 -9.59 -3.53 -12.97
N VAL A 277 -9.97 -4.44 -12.06
CA VAL A 277 -9.47 -5.83 -12.07
C VAL A 277 -9.81 -6.55 -13.36
N THR A 278 -11.02 -6.37 -13.89
CA THR A 278 -11.42 -6.96 -15.18
C THR A 278 -10.58 -6.46 -16.36
N MET A 279 -10.07 -5.23 -16.31
CA MET A 279 -9.16 -4.73 -17.35
C MET A 279 -7.76 -5.35 -17.26
N VAL A 280 -7.36 -5.82 -16.09
CA VAL A 280 -6.09 -6.52 -15.86
C VAL A 280 -6.22 -8.01 -16.21
N TYR A 281 -7.40 -8.59 -16.01
CA TYR A 281 -7.76 -9.96 -16.41
C TYR A 281 -7.75 -10.12 -17.95
#